data_e009001bdf160abd9770d9723631eb4b
#
_entry.id   e009001bdf160abd9770d9723631eb4b
#
_cell.length_a   1.000
_cell.length_b   1.000
_cell.length_c   1.000
_cell.angle_alpha   90.00
_cell.angle_beta   90.00
_cell.angle_gamma   90.00
#
_symmetry.space_group_name_H-M   'P 1'
#
loop_
_entity.id
_entity.type
_entity.pdbx_description
1 polymer ?
#
loop_
_entity_poly.entity_id
_entity_poly.type
_entity_poly.pdbx_seq_one_letter_code
_entity_poly.pdbx_strand_id
1 'polypeptide(L)'
;MIGPQCGGMRLSAETGPITAYNPAVQSNFQGKEADMESIISNLLARFEKGSLSRRELVQGLAMLAASGTAAAAQEGIDFKDADIDHVSIHVADLQRSVDFYQKMFGFSVVSQDQPGGIVRLGNTKVLVSVNSGSPAGVMDHFAIGIPRFSRESATRYLTQRGATPLQGDYAGLHIKDPDGINVQISQR
;
A
#
# COMPACT_ATOMS: atom_id res chain seq x y z
N MET A 1 -34.33 -36.19 -37.65
CA MET A 1 -33.99 -35.80 -36.28
C MET A 1 -32.49 -35.77 -36.19
N ILE A 2 -31.94 -34.55 -36.27
CA ILE A 2 -30.48 -34.31 -36.20
C ILE A 2 -30.28 -33.43 -34.98
N GLY A 3 -29.64 -33.97 -33.92
CA GLY A 3 -29.32 -33.24 -32.70
C GLY A 3 -28.05 -32.37 -32.88
N PRO A 4 -27.95 -31.23 -32.19
CA PRO A 4 -26.77 -30.37 -32.28
C PRO A 4 -25.59 -30.93 -31.48
N GLN A 5 -24.44 -30.97 -32.15
CA GLN A 5 -23.15 -31.27 -31.50
C GLN A 5 -22.67 -30.05 -30.69
N CYS A 6 -22.47 -30.24 -29.39
CA CYS A 6 -21.77 -29.30 -28.57
C CYS A 6 -20.26 -29.38 -28.83
N GLY A 7 -19.73 -28.38 -29.49
CA GLY A 7 -18.28 -28.18 -29.64
C GLY A 7 -17.65 -27.79 -28.26
N GLY A 8 -16.86 -28.69 -27.71
CA GLY A 8 -16.07 -28.42 -26.50
C GLY A 8 -14.92 -27.43 -26.80
N MET A 9 -15.04 -26.25 -26.28
CA MET A 9 -13.98 -25.25 -26.29
C MET A 9 -12.94 -25.60 -25.21
N ARG A 10 -11.80 -26.13 -25.63
CA ARG A 10 -10.65 -26.34 -24.75
C ARG A 10 -10.04 -24.96 -24.44
N LEU A 11 -10.18 -24.52 -23.22
CA LEU A 11 -9.39 -23.40 -22.70
C LEU A 11 -8.00 -23.96 -22.39
N SER A 12 -7.02 -23.62 -23.21
CA SER A 12 -5.60 -23.81 -22.91
C SER A 12 -5.22 -22.80 -21.84
N ALA A 13 -5.02 -23.26 -20.60
CA ALA A 13 -4.41 -22.46 -19.56
C ALA A 13 -2.92 -22.31 -19.87
N GLU A 14 -2.54 -21.21 -20.49
CA GLU A 14 -1.14 -20.78 -20.53
C GLU A 14 -0.78 -20.18 -19.17
N THR A 15 -0.19 -21.02 -18.31
CA THR A 15 0.51 -20.56 -17.11
C THR A 15 1.84 -19.94 -17.53
N GLY A 16 1.82 -18.64 -17.83
CA GLY A 16 3.04 -17.87 -17.93
C GLY A 16 3.70 -17.75 -16.55
N PRO A 17 5.04 -17.78 -16.47
CA PRO A 17 5.73 -17.75 -15.19
C PRO A 17 5.52 -16.41 -14.49
N ILE A 18 4.99 -16.46 -13.26
CA ILE A 18 5.05 -15.34 -12.31
C ILE A 18 6.52 -15.21 -11.92
N THR A 19 7.30 -14.46 -12.66
CA THR A 19 8.64 -14.08 -12.27
C THR A 19 8.99 -12.72 -12.84
N ALA A 20 8.81 -11.71 -12.02
CA ALA A 20 9.70 -10.58 -12.06
C ALA A 20 10.22 -10.33 -10.65
N TYR A 21 11.00 -11.27 -10.13
CA TYR A 21 11.96 -11.00 -9.07
C TYR A 21 12.95 -9.97 -9.64
N ASN A 22 12.85 -8.73 -9.15
CA ASN A 22 13.74 -7.65 -9.61
C ASN A 22 14.98 -7.61 -8.69
N PRO A 23 16.14 -8.12 -9.14
CA PRO A 23 17.38 -8.15 -8.35
C PRO A 23 17.94 -6.74 -8.06
N ALA A 24 17.46 -5.70 -8.76
CA ALA A 24 17.89 -4.32 -8.55
C ALA A 24 17.47 -3.72 -7.20
N VAL A 25 16.49 -4.33 -6.50
CA VAL A 25 16.05 -3.84 -5.18
C VAL A 25 17.00 -4.30 -4.07
N GLN A 26 17.63 -5.46 -4.19
CA GLN A 26 18.62 -5.91 -3.20
C GLN A 26 19.98 -5.19 -3.32
N SER A 27 20.36 -4.75 -4.52
CA SER A 27 21.64 -4.03 -4.72
C SER A 27 21.66 -2.66 -4.02
N ASN A 28 20.51 -2.01 -3.83
CA ASN A 28 20.44 -0.71 -3.15
C ASN A 28 20.57 -0.80 -1.62
N PHE A 29 20.24 -1.93 -0.99
CA PHE A 29 20.42 -2.11 0.45
C PHE A 29 21.87 -2.46 0.79
N GLN A 30 22.51 -3.34 0.04
CA GLN A 30 23.91 -3.69 0.23
C GLN A 30 24.85 -2.53 -0.11
N GLY A 31 24.49 -1.66 -1.05
CA GLY A 31 25.27 -0.45 -1.36
C GLY A 31 25.33 0.56 -0.22
N LYS A 32 24.27 0.73 0.55
CA LYS A 32 24.24 1.68 1.67
C LYS A 32 24.97 1.21 2.92
N GLU A 33 24.98 -0.10 3.20
CA GLU A 33 25.77 -0.67 4.29
C GLU A 33 27.28 -0.60 3.96
N ALA A 34 27.66 -0.93 2.74
CA ALA A 34 29.04 -0.81 2.28
C ALA A 34 29.54 0.63 2.28
N ASP A 35 28.67 1.62 1.96
CA ASP A 35 28.99 3.04 2.04
C ASP A 35 29.21 3.48 3.49
N MET A 36 28.42 3.02 4.44
CA MET A 36 28.53 3.39 5.85
C MET A 36 29.79 2.81 6.49
N GLU A 37 30.11 1.54 6.22
CA GLU A 37 31.36 0.92 6.66
C GLU A 37 32.59 1.63 6.09
N SER A 38 32.52 2.04 4.84
CA SER A 38 33.58 2.80 4.18
C SER A 38 33.82 4.15 4.84
N ILE A 39 32.76 4.88 5.19
CA ILE A 39 32.84 6.18 5.88
C ILE A 39 33.43 6.02 7.28
N ILE A 40 32.98 5.02 8.05
CA ILE A 40 33.49 4.72 9.39
C ILE A 40 34.98 4.37 9.32
N SER A 41 35.36 3.49 8.43
CA SER A 41 36.74 3.07 8.22
C SER A 41 37.66 4.25 7.83
N ASN A 42 37.16 5.15 7.00
CA ASN A 42 37.90 6.37 6.61
C ASN A 42 38.10 7.32 7.81
N LEU A 43 37.06 7.54 8.63
CA LEU A 43 37.16 8.37 9.84
C LEU A 43 38.19 7.80 10.84
N LEU A 44 38.19 6.48 11.05
CA LEU A 44 39.14 5.79 11.94
C LEU A 44 40.56 5.90 11.40
N ALA A 45 40.77 5.61 10.12
CA ALA A 45 42.09 5.71 9.49
C ALA A 45 42.70 7.13 9.55
N ARG A 46 41.86 8.15 9.43
CA ARG A 46 42.30 9.56 9.56
C ARG A 46 42.63 9.91 11.01
N PHE A 47 41.91 9.34 11.97
CA PHE A 47 42.22 9.52 13.39
C PHE A 47 43.54 8.84 13.75
N GLU A 48 43.75 7.60 13.33
CA GLU A 48 44.98 6.85 13.57
C GLU A 48 46.21 7.54 12.98
N LYS A 49 46.07 8.18 11.80
CA LYS A 49 47.11 8.98 11.16
C LYS A 49 47.33 10.36 11.82
N GLY A 50 46.58 10.68 12.86
CA GLY A 50 46.68 11.99 13.56
C GLY A 50 46.12 13.17 12.75
N SER A 51 45.43 12.92 11.65
CA SER A 51 44.83 13.95 10.81
C SER A 51 43.38 14.32 11.24
N LEU A 52 42.88 13.68 12.29
CA LEU A 52 41.60 13.95 12.93
C LEU A 52 41.78 13.99 14.45
N SER A 53 41.27 15.03 15.10
CA SER A 53 41.23 15.10 16.56
C SER A 53 40.13 14.21 17.15
N ARG A 54 40.23 13.82 18.44
CA ARG A 54 39.15 13.06 19.11
C ARG A 54 37.80 13.74 19.03
N ARG A 55 37.76 15.07 19.10
CA ARG A 55 36.52 15.85 19.02
C ARG A 55 35.88 15.72 17.63
N GLU A 56 36.69 15.82 16.57
CA GLU A 56 36.22 15.71 15.19
C GLU A 56 35.78 14.28 14.86
N LEU A 57 36.46 13.26 15.40
CA LEU A 57 36.03 11.88 15.25
C LEU A 57 34.67 11.66 15.92
N VAL A 58 34.50 12.11 17.18
CA VAL A 58 33.22 11.97 17.90
C VAL A 58 32.11 12.74 17.19
N GLN A 59 32.38 13.95 16.69
CA GLN A 59 31.41 14.72 15.92
C GLN A 59 31.04 14.02 14.60
N GLY A 60 32.01 13.48 13.87
CA GLY A 60 31.77 12.72 12.63
C GLY A 60 30.91 11.48 12.86
N LEU A 61 31.24 10.70 13.91
CA LEU A 61 30.45 9.53 14.28
C LEU A 61 29.05 9.90 14.80
N ALA A 62 28.92 10.99 15.56
CA ALA A 62 27.62 11.48 16.02
C ALA A 62 26.73 11.97 14.85
N MET A 63 27.32 12.65 13.86
CA MET A 63 26.61 13.03 12.64
C MET A 63 26.19 11.81 11.82
N LEU A 64 27.05 10.80 11.72
CA LEU A 64 26.73 9.54 11.04
C LEU A 64 25.63 8.76 11.78
N ALA A 65 25.69 8.70 13.12
CA ALA A 65 24.64 8.11 13.94
C ALA A 65 23.33 8.89 13.83
N ALA A 66 23.37 10.23 13.81
CA ALA A 66 22.19 11.07 13.63
C ALA A 66 21.58 10.90 12.21
N SER A 67 22.38 10.74 11.18
CA SER A 67 21.90 10.43 9.84
C SER A 67 21.38 8.99 9.72
N GLY A 68 21.99 8.05 10.44
CA GLY A 68 21.51 6.66 10.57
C GLY A 68 20.20 6.56 11.37
N THR A 69 20.06 7.32 12.45
CA THR A 69 18.82 7.36 13.24
C THR A 69 17.69 8.13 12.54
N ALA A 70 18.00 9.15 11.74
CA ALA A 70 17.02 9.79 10.87
C ALA A 70 16.57 8.85 9.73
N ALA A 71 17.44 7.96 9.25
CA ALA A 71 17.08 6.91 8.30
C ALA A 71 16.37 5.72 8.97
N ALA A 72 16.67 5.41 10.24
CA ALA A 72 16.01 4.36 11.02
C ALA A 72 14.69 4.83 11.66
N ALA A 73 14.54 6.13 11.94
CA ALA A 73 13.26 6.73 12.34
C ALA A 73 12.29 6.86 11.15
N GLN A 74 12.75 6.58 9.96
CA GLN A 74 11.93 6.32 8.80
C GLN A 74 11.52 4.83 8.86
N GLU A 75 10.69 4.48 9.86
CA GLU A 75 10.01 3.19 9.86
C GLU A 75 9.31 3.05 8.52
N GLY A 76 9.95 2.28 7.65
CA GLY A 76 9.47 2.07 6.29
C GLY A 76 8.07 1.48 6.37
N ILE A 77 7.15 2.01 5.60
CA ILE A 77 5.86 1.35 5.40
C ILE A 77 6.14 -0.08 4.98
N ASP A 78 5.61 -1.03 5.76
CA ASP A 78 5.71 -2.44 5.48
C ASP A 78 4.34 -2.96 5.04
N PHE A 79 4.29 -3.53 3.85
CA PHE A 79 3.10 -4.18 3.30
C PHE A 79 3.03 -5.67 3.63
N LYS A 80 3.98 -6.22 4.41
CA LYS A 80 3.96 -7.65 4.78
C LYS A 80 2.74 -8.02 5.61
N ASP A 81 2.30 -7.10 6.48
CA ASP A 81 1.13 -7.26 7.32
C ASP A 81 -0.12 -6.57 6.72
N ALA A 82 -0.10 -6.30 5.42
CA ALA A 82 -1.25 -5.73 4.74
C ALA A 82 -2.38 -6.75 4.61
N ASP A 83 -3.61 -6.30 4.78
CA ASP A 83 -4.81 -7.08 4.48
C ASP A 83 -5.83 -6.25 3.69
N ILE A 84 -6.89 -6.89 3.24
CA ILE A 84 -8.03 -6.16 2.66
C ILE A 84 -8.80 -5.53 3.83
N ASP A 85 -8.84 -4.19 3.80
CA ASP A 85 -9.62 -3.43 4.78
C ASP A 85 -11.11 -3.46 4.42
N HIS A 86 -11.46 -2.98 3.23
CA HIS A 86 -12.85 -2.98 2.75
C HIS A 86 -12.92 -2.92 1.23
N VAL A 87 -14.12 -3.16 0.70
CA VAL A 87 -14.48 -2.90 -0.70
C VAL A 87 -15.50 -1.77 -0.72
N SER A 88 -15.30 -0.79 -1.58
CA SER A 88 -16.24 0.31 -1.83
C SER A 88 -16.97 0.10 -3.15
N ILE A 89 -18.29 0.23 -3.12
CA ILE A 89 -19.15 0.00 -4.29
C ILE A 89 -20.13 1.15 -4.51
N HIS A 90 -20.40 1.43 -5.78
CA HIS A 90 -21.45 2.33 -6.17
C HIS A 90 -22.79 1.58 -6.30
N VAL A 91 -23.82 2.14 -5.70
CA VAL A 91 -25.18 1.57 -5.72
C VAL A 91 -26.18 2.61 -6.23
N ALA A 92 -27.25 2.13 -6.86
CA ALA A 92 -28.31 3.01 -7.37
C ALA A 92 -29.24 3.51 -6.24
N ASP A 93 -29.39 2.70 -5.20
CA ASP A 93 -30.24 2.99 -4.05
C ASP A 93 -29.51 2.53 -2.79
N LEU A 94 -29.11 3.53 -2.01
CA LEU A 94 -28.29 3.34 -0.81
C LEU A 94 -29.03 2.52 0.26
N GLN A 95 -30.27 2.89 0.55
CA GLN A 95 -31.04 2.24 1.61
C GLN A 95 -31.34 0.78 1.27
N ARG A 96 -31.77 0.51 0.05
CA ARG A 96 -32.01 -0.85 -0.44
C ARG A 96 -30.76 -1.72 -0.32
N SER A 97 -29.61 -1.19 -0.63
CA SER A 97 -28.34 -1.92 -0.52
C SER A 97 -27.94 -2.17 0.94
N VAL A 98 -28.11 -1.17 1.81
CA VAL A 98 -27.89 -1.34 3.25
C VAL A 98 -28.79 -2.45 3.81
N ASP A 99 -30.09 -2.41 3.53
CA ASP A 99 -31.05 -3.41 3.97
C ASP A 99 -30.69 -4.82 3.47
N PHE A 100 -30.19 -4.92 2.24
CA PHE A 100 -29.74 -6.19 1.68
C PHE A 100 -28.56 -6.77 2.48
N TYR A 101 -27.49 -6.01 2.72
CA TYR A 101 -26.33 -6.50 3.47
C TYR A 101 -26.64 -6.82 4.91
N GLN A 102 -27.49 -6.04 5.56
CA GLN A 102 -27.96 -6.31 6.91
C GLN A 102 -28.77 -7.60 6.96
N LYS A 103 -29.72 -7.77 6.06
CA LYS A 103 -30.61 -8.93 6.03
C LYS A 103 -29.89 -10.23 5.65
N MET A 104 -29.01 -10.17 4.65
CA MET A 104 -28.38 -11.38 4.09
C MET A 104 -27.17 -11.85 4.91
N PHE A 105 -26.40 -10.92 5.45
CA PHE A 105 -25.12 -11.22 6.11
C PHE A 105 -25.08 -10.84 7.59
N GLY A 106 -26.14 -10.22 8.10
CA GLY A 106 -26.17 -9.74 9.48
C GLY A 106 -25.20 -8.59 9.76
N PHE A 107 -24.82 -7.84 8.72
CA PHE A 107 -23.91 -6.72 8.91
C PHE A 107 -24.59 -5.58 9.65
N SER A 108 -23.82 -4.90 10.49
CA SER A 108 -24.26 -3.66 11.15
C SER A 108 -23.70 -2.44 10.43
N VAL A 109 -24.37 -1.31 10.59
CA VAL A 109 -23.78 -0.03 10.19
C VAL A 109 -22.67 0.31 11.19
N VAL A 110 -21.44 0.33 10.73
CA VAL A 110 -20.25 0.67 11.52
C VAL A 110 -20.08 2.17 11.59
N SER A 111 -20.27 2.85 10.47
CA SER A 111 -20.28 4.32 10.38
C SER A 111 -21.04 4.78 9.14
N GLN A 112 -21.45 6.05 9.17
CA GLN A 112 -22.12 6.72 8.06
C GLN A 112 -21.68 8.18 7.99
N ASP A 113 -21.33 8.61 6.80
CA ASP A 113 -21.07 10.02 6.52
C ASP A 113 -22.40 10.76 6.30
N GLN A 114 -22.51 12.02 6.72
CA GLN A 114 -23.72 12.82 6.61
C GLN A 114 -23.65 13.86 5.48
N PRO A 115 -24.79 14.27 4.89
CA PRO A 115 -26.01 13.53 4.58
C PRO A 115 -25.90 12.83 3.21
N GLY A 116 -26.46 11.63 3.08
CA GLY A 116 -26.47 10.87 1.82
C GLY A 116 -25.13 10.29 1.41
N GLY A 117 -24.16 10.31 2.33
CA GLY A 117 -22.81 9.87 2.11
C GLY A 117 -22.63 8.37 2.19
N ILE A 118 -21.39 7.97 2.37
CA ILE A 118 -20.98 6.57 2.40
C ILE A 118 -21.52 5.91 3.68
N VAL A 119 -22.16 4.75 3.54
CA VAL A 119 -22.51 3.86 4.66
C VAL A 119 -21.53 2.70 4.70
N ARG A 120 -20.86 2.54 5.83
CA ARG A 120 -19.87 1.47 6.04
C ARG A 120 -20.50 0.36 6.85
N LEU A 121 -20.47 -0.85 6.28
CA LEU A 121 -21.13 -2.04 6.79
C LEU A 121 -20.10 -3.10 7.15
N GLY A 122 -20.36 -3.84 8.22
CA GLY A 122 -19.50 -4.94 8.64
C GLY A 122 -19.93 -5.47 10.01
N ASN A 123 -19.03 -6.20 10.65
CA ASN A 123 -19.23 -6.73 12.01
C ASN A 123 -18.27 -6.05 12.98
N THR A 124 -17.10 -6.64 13.18
CA THR A 124 -16.03 -6.06 14.04
C THR A 124 -15.19 -5.01 13.32
N LYS A 125 -15.17 -5.05 11.99
CA LYS A 125 -14.54 -4.07 11.11
C LYS A 125 -15.44 -3.76 9.91
N VAL A 126 -15.15 -2.69 9.21
CA VAL A 126 -15.79 -2.41 7.93
C VAL A 126 -15.39 -3.49 6.93
N LEU A 127 -16.36 -3.98 6.17
CA LEU A 127 -16.13 -4.95 5.09
C LEU A 127 -16.59 -4.38 3.74
N VAL A 128 -17.70 -3.65 3.73
CA VAL A 128 -18.26 -3.04 2.52
C VAL A 128 -18.63 -1.59 2.83
N SER A 129 -18.16 -0.70 1.97
CA SER A 129 -18.62 0.69 1.91
C SER A 129 -19.57 0.83 0.74
N VAL A 130 -20.81 1.25 1.01
CA VAL A 130 -21.81 1.51 -0.03
C VAL A 130 -22.03 3.01 -0.18
N ASN A 131 -22.01 3.48 -1.41
CA ASN A 131 -22.27 4.89 -1.70
C ASN A 131 -23.09 5.02 -2.99
N SER A 132 -23.86 6.10 -3.09
CA SER A 132 -24.57 6.42 -4.33
C SER A 132 -23.57 6.87 -5.38
N GLY A 133 -23.60 6.24 -6.57
CA GLY A 133 -22.65 6.56 -7.63
C GLY A 133 -23.15 6.13 -9.01
N SER A 134 -22.54 6.69 -10.04
CA SER A 134 -22.82 6.34 -11.44
C SER A 134 -21.51 6.04 -12.16
N PRO A 135 -21.43 4.91 -12.87
CA PRO A 135 -22.46 3.87 -12.96
C PRO A 135 -22.64 3.13 -11.62
N ALA A 136 -23.86 2.67 -11.34
CA ALA A 136 -24.14 1.80 -10.21
C ALA A 136 -23.83 0.33 -10.52
N GLY A 137 -23.64 -0.48 -9.48
CA GLY A 137 -23.31 -1.90 -9.63
C GLY A 137 -21.84 -2.15 -10.00
N VAL A 138 -20.97 -1.19 -9.69
CA VAL A 138 -19.53 -1.28 -9.94
C VAL A 138 -18.74 -1.11 -8.62
N MET A 139 -17.55 -1.67 -8.60
CA MET A 139 -16.59 -1.39 -7.54
C MET A 139 -15.97 0.00 -7.78
N ASP A 140 -16.03 0.85 -6.78
CA ASP A 140 -15.34 2.14 -6.78
C ASP A 140 -13.84 1.94 -6.47
N HIS A 141 -13.55 1.24 -5.39
CA HIS A 141 -12.20 0.84 -5.01
C HIS A 141 -12.22 -0.35 -4.05
N PHE A 142 -11.08 -0.99 -3.88
CA PHE A 142 -10.80 -1.77 -2.69
C PHE A 142 -9.68 -1.13 -1.89
N ALA A 143 -9.71 -1.33 -0.57
CA ALA A 143 -8.74 -0.74 0.34
C ALA A 143 -7.79 -1.80 0.90
N ILE A 144 -6.50 -1.49 0.85
CA ILE A 144 -5.45 -2.23 1.54
C ILE A 144 -5.14 -1.49 2.84
N GLY A 145 -5.42 -2.16 3.96
CA GLY A 145 -5.08 -1.68 5.30
C GLY A 145 -3.66 -2.07 5.68
N ILE A 146 -2.88 -1.12 6.13
CA ILE A 146 -1.52 -1.36 6.64
C ILE A 146 -1.37 -0.82 8.06
N PRO A 147 -0.61 -1.50 8.90
CA PRO A 147 -0.26 -0.95 10.21
C PRO A 147 0.56 0.33 10.06
N ARG A 148 0.34 1.29 10.96
CA ARG A 148 1.12 2.54 11.01
C ARG A 148 1.14 3.31 9.68
N PHE A 149 -0.01 3.43 9.04
CA PHE A 149 -0.15 4.20 7.81
C PHE A 149 0.27 5.65 8.00
N SER A 150 1.13 6.13 7.12
CA SER A 150 1.43 7.54 6.91
C SER A 150 1.31 7.84 5.43
N ARG A 151 0.46 8.80 5.06
CA ARG A 151 0.27 9.19 3.65
C ARG A 151 1.61 9.56 2.99
N GLU A 152 2.46 10.32 3.69
CA GLU A 152 3.75 10.74 3.17
C GLU A 152 4.67 9.55 2.89
N SER A 153 4.81 8.64 3.87
CA SER A 153 5.67 7.46 3.73
C SER A 153 5.12 6.49 2.68
N ALA A 154 3.78 6.31 2.62
CA ALA A 154 3.12 5.48 1.60
C ALA A 154 3.31 6.07 0.20
N THR A 155 3.13 7.38 0.05
CA THR A 155 3.38 8.08 -1.21
C THR A 155 4.81 7.85 -1.68
N ARG A 156 5.79 8.08 -0.83
CA ARG A 156 7.20 7.89 -1.15
C ARG A 156 7.51 6.46 -1.55
N TYR A 157 7.05 5.49 -0.74
CA TYR A 157 7.25 4.06 -0.99
C TYR A 157 6.69 3.63 -2.36
N LEU A 158 5.46 4.03 -2.66
CA LEU A 158 4.77 3.65 -3.90
C LEU A 158 5.33 4.37 -5.12
N THR A 159 5.66 5.66 -4.99
CA THR A 159 6.28 6.43 -6.09
C THR A 159 7.65 5.88 -6.46
N GLN A 160 8.47 5.46 -5.50
CA GLN A 160 9.75 4.81 -5.76
C GLN A 160 9.61 3.50 -6.53
N ARG A 161 8.42 2.89 -6.53
CA ARG A 161 8.08 1.65 -7.24
C ARG A 161 7.29 1.89 -8.53
N GLY A 162 7.17 3.15 -8.93
CA GLY A 162 6.54 3.54 -10.20
C GLY A 162 5.04 3.80 -10.12
N ALA A 163 4.42 3.74 -8.93
CA ALA A 163 3.02 4.11 -8.80
C ALA A 163 2.85 5.64 -8.81
N THR A 164 1.75 6.11 -9.42
CA THR A 164 1.38 7.52 -9.41
C THR A 164 0.17 7.72 -8.49
N PRO A 165 0.33 8.38 -7.34
CA PRO A 165 -0.77 8.71 -6.46
C PRO A 165 -1.82 9.58 -7.15
N LEU A 166 -3.09 9.27 -6.93
CA LEU A 166 -4.18 10.09 -7.42
C LEU A 166 -4.23 11.41 -6.65
N GLN A 167 -4.44 12.48 -7.38
CA GLN A 167 -4.64 13.82 -6.81
C GLN A 167 -6.10 13.99 -6.43
N GLY A 168 -6.37 14.60 -5.29
CA GLY A 168 -7.72 14.87 -4.79
C GLY A 168 -7.81 14.73 -3.26
N ASP A 169 -8.96 15.09 -2.74
CA ASP A 169 -9.28 15.00 -1.32
C ASP A 169 -9.85 13.62 -0.99
N TYR A 170 -9.02 12.60 -1.14
CA TYR A 170 -9.37 11.22 -0.81
C TYR A 170 -8.98 10.87 0.62
N ALA A 171 -9.85 10.13 1.30
CA ALA A 171 -9.45 9.44 2.53
C ALA A 171 -8.40 8.37 2.21
N GLY A 172 -7.28 8.35 2.95
CA GLY A 172 -6.15 7.47 2.64
C GLY A 172 -5.37 7.91 1.39
N LEU A 173 -4.63 7.02 0.79
CA LEU A 173 -3.87 7.23 -0.44
C LEU A 173 -4.44 6.36 -1.54
N HIS A 174 -4.68 6.92 -2.72
CA HIS A 174 -5.20 6.18 -3.86
C HIS A 174 -4.18 6.10 -4.98
N ILE A 175 -4.11 4.94 -5.62
CA ILE A 175 -3.36 4.68 -6.85
C ILE A 175 -4.24 3.91 -7.83
N LYS A 176 -3.82 3.82 -9.09
CA LYS A 176 -4.41 2.90 -10.06
C LYS A 176 -3.50 1.70 -10.26
N ASP A 177 -4.10 0.52 -10.40
CA ASP A 177 -3.38 -0.62 -10.92
C ASP A 177 -3.20 -0.51 -12.45
N PRO A 178 -2.49 -1.43 -13.12
CA PRO A 178 -2.27 -1.37 -14.57
C PRO A 178 -3.53 -1.38 -15.42
N ASP A 179 -4.62 -1.96 -14.94
CA ASP A 179 -5.92 -2.03 -15.62
C ASP A 179 -6.87 -0.89 -15.22
N GLY A 180 -6.40 0.03 -14.38
CA GLY A 180 -7.15 1.21 -13.95
C GLY A 180 -8.04 1.00 -12.73
N ILE A 181 -7.93 -0.15 -12.03
CA ILE A 181 -8.66 -0.39 -10.79
C ILE A 181 -8.13 0.55 -9.70
N ASN A 182 -9.06 1.16 -9.00
CA ASN A 182 -8.71 2.08 -7.91
C ASN A 182 -8.37 1.28 -6.64
N VAL A 183 -7.17 1.50 -6.12
CA VAL A 183 -6.65 0.88 -4.90
C VAL A 183 -6.42 1.97 -3.87
N GLN A 184 -7.11 1.88 -2.74
CA GLN A 184 -6.87 2.73 -1.59
C GLN A 184 -5.85 2.07 -0.65
N ILE A 185 -4.98 2.87 -0.07
CA ILE A 185 -4.11 2.46 1.05
C ILE A 185 -4.49 3.29 2.26
N SER A 186 -4.76 2.63 3.37
CA SER A 186 -5.27 3.25 4.59
C SER A 186 -4.66 2.66 5.85
N GLN A 187 -4.94 3.29 6.99
CA GLN A 187 -4.64 2.71 8.30
C GLN A 187 -5.56 1.52 8.55
N ARG A 188 -4.95 0.41 8.95
CA ARG A 188 -5.67 -0.75 9.47
C ARG A 188 -6.07 -0.52 10.93
#